data_a51972b94050c940bb9f4437909a11dd
#
_entry.id   a51972b94050c940bb9f4437909a11dd
#
_cell.length_a   1.000
_cell.length_b   1.000
_cell.length_c   1.000
_cell.angle_alpha   90.00
_cell.angle_beta   90.00
_cell.angle_gamma   90.00
#
_symmetry.space_group_name_H-M   'P 1'
#
loop_
_entity.id
_entity.type
_entity.pdbx_description
1 polymer ?
#
loop_
_entity_poly.entity_id
_entity_poly.type
_entity_poly.pdbx_seq_one_letter_code
_entity_poly.pdbx_strand_id
1 'polypeptide(L)'
;VKKPVGKIALTTLAAALFVFASAAKAQTSLQPSHEYVPGEIIVKLRSKSKSMQAQAFIGKSVAEKGMTLKGTWNGLNMHHFALKAGASVEATIAEMQNDPDVEFVEPNYIVHMQSTGVEGTPVAMETVHEQSVNDVSAFSQTSAPIGESTGWTSQTAGLAPSVVAVIDTGIDPNHTVFASSGAVWTNTHETVNGIDDDNNGYIDDVHGWNFVANSNSPFDDDGHGSHVSGIILGVSQDITAASLQPAAIRIMPLKFLDSTGSGSTSDAVKAIYYAVNNGAKVLNNSWGGGGFSNALLQAIAYSYDHKVVFVAAAGNASSNNDATPTYPANYNVPNLISVAATTDTDGWASFSNYGPSTVHVGSPGNSIYSTFPNNMWGRASGTSMATPFVSGLAALMIREAPTMTGYQVKSLIFSGGSQIASLASRTTTKERIYVPAALTLAKTTSVSASQPSYDVSAYRAPASDDGSGQVPACGLVAKAISDAKDGGGPGGPFRNLAFFGVLLILVSPILVSVVLRNRDEGKNKRRHTRYEISSSVTMKFGDRELTGQVSSISMGGVQVNTDAWLENGGVVTMSIASPDGKETISVQGQVVWSEEQKRYGVAFSNAESSVKSAIARWTAGLLSS
;
A
#
# COMPACT_ATOMS: atom_id res chain seq x y z
N VAL A 1 21.46 -69.16 26.18
CA VAL A 1 20.12 -68.51 26.41
C VAL A 1 20.22 -67.09 25.86
N LYS A 2 19.77 -66.87 24.62
CA LYS A 2 19.70 -65.52 24.00
C LYS A 2 18.28 -64.97 24.22
N LYS A 3 18.14 -63.85 24.93
CA LYS A 3 16.93 -63.09 25.04
C LYS A 3 16.72 -62.18 23.81
N PRO A 4 15.50 -62.00 23.29
CA PRO A 4 15.24 -61.19 22.11
C PRO A 4 15.06 -59.72 22.49
N VAL A 5 16.02 -58.85 22.15
CA VAL A 5 15.97 -57.38 22.39
C VAL A 5 15.39 -56.60 21.18
N GLY A 6 14.93 -57.29 20.14
CA GLY A 6 14.60 -56.68 18.85
C GLY A 6 13.17 -56.20 18.60
N LYS A 7 12.19 -56.56 19.46
CA LYS A 7 10.77 -56.22 19.17
C LYS A 7 10.17 -55.03 19.91
N ILE A 8 10.78 -54.58 21.00
CA ILE A 8 10.25 -53.43 21.79
C ILE A 8 10.69 -52.09 21.19
N ALA A 9 11.86 -52.01 20.54
CA ALA A 9 12.34 -50.77 19.93
C ALA A 9 11.59 -50.40 18.63
N LEU A 10 11.03 -51.36 17.90
CA LEU A 10 10.34 -51.08 16.64
C LEU A 10 8.90 -50.60 16.85
N THR A 11 8.24 -51.06 17.94
CA THR A 11 6.85 -50.64 18.28
C THR A 11 6.81 -49.23 18.88
N THR A 12 7.81 -48.83 19.64
CA THR A 12 7.94 -47.45 20.16
C THR A 12 8.29 -46.44 19.07
N LEU A 13 9.08 -46.81 18.07
CA LEU A 13 9.39 -45.94 16.95
C LEU A 13 8.21 -45.77 15.98
N ALA A 14 7.42 -46.84 15.76
CA ALA A 14 6.19 -46.76 14.96
C ALA A 14 5.08 -45.95 15.66
N ALA A 15 4.94 -46.04 16.99
CA ALA A 15 4.01 -45.22 17.74
C ALA A 15 4.41 -43.75 17.78
N ALA A 16 5.70 -43.43 17.86
CA ALA A 16 6.19 -42.07 17.79
C ALA A 16 6.00 -41.45 16.38
N LEU A 17 6.21 -42.23 15.32
CA LEU A 17 5.94 -41.80 13.94
C LEU A 17 4.44 -41.63 13.66
N PHE A 18 3.58 -42.42 14.27
CA PHE A 18 2.11 -42.27 14.14
C PHE A 18 1.56 -41.05 14.92
N VAL A 19 2.15 -40.74 16.07
CA VAL A 19 1.80 -39.53 16.83
C VAL A 19 2.30 -38.27 16.11
N PHE A 20 3.47 -38.31 15.47
CA PHE A 20 3.95 -37.19 14.62
C PHE A 20 3.15 -37.04 13.32
N ALA A 21 2.69 -38.14 12.72
CA ALA A 21 1.86 -38.07 11.50
C ALA A 21 0.41 -37.63 11.80
N SER A 22 -0.12 -37.85 13.01
CA SER A 22 -1.43 -37.31 13.42
C SER A 22 -1.33 -35.86 13.95
N ALA A 23 -0.18 -35.42 14.47
CA ALA A 23 0.03 -34.03 14.84
C ALA A 23 0.27 -33.13 13.61
N ALA A 24 0.73 -33.70 12.47
CA ALA A 24 0.88 -32.96 11.21
C ALA A 24 -0.46 -32.67 10.49
N LYS A 25 -1.59 -33.11 11.05
CA LYS A 25 -2.95 -32.70 10.63
C LYS A 25 -3.60 -31.70 11.56
N ALA A 26 -2.88 -31.14 12.53
CA ALA A 26 -3.30 -29.88 13.13
C ALA A 26 -3.15 -28.81 12.03
N GLN A 27 -4.29 -28.43 11.45
CA GLN A 27 -4.42 -27.25 10.61
C GLN A 27 -3.77 -26.07 11.32
N THR A 28 -2.50 -25.77 11.02
CA THR A 28 -1.98 -24.45 11.21
C THR A 28 -2.80 -23.57 10.29
N SER A 29 -3.81 -22.88 10.83
CA SER A 29 -4.45 -21.77 10.17
C SER A 29 -3.33 -20.79 9.86
N LEU A 30 -2.88 -20.77 8.61
CA LEU A 30 -2.00 -19.75 8.07
C LEU A 30 -2.76 -18.45 8.22
N GLN A 31 -2.44 -17.68 9.27
CA GLN A 31 -2.87 -16.29 9.31
C GLN A 31 -2.07 -15.61 8.18
N PRO A 32 -2.73 -14.97 7.21
CA PRO A 32 -2.03 -14.21 6.21
C PRO A 32 -1.11 -13.22 6.92
N SER A 33 0.12 -13.10 6.46
CA SER A 33 1.10 -12.16 7.03
C SER A 33 0.69 -10.69 6.82
N HIS A 34 -0.33 -10.45 5.98
CA HIS A 34 -0.82 -9.14 5.57
C HIS A 34 -2.31 -8.97 5.85
N GLU A 35 -2.71 -7.73 6.12
CA GLU A 35 -4.10 -7.34 6.36
C GLU A 35 -4.92 -7.47 5.07
N TYR A 36 -6.16 -7.96 5.16
CA TYR A 36 -7.08 -8.10 4.04
C TYR A 36 -8.53 -7.81 4.47
N VAL A 37 -9.39 -7.54 3.51
CA VAL A 37 -10.82 -7.30 3.74
C VAL A 37 -11.48 -8.61 4.15
N PRO A 38 -12.06 -8.71 5.37
CA PRO A 38 -12.69 -9.93 5.84
C PRO A 38 -13.81 -10.40 4.91
N GLY A 39 -13.78 -11.68 4.55
CA GLY A 39 -14.82 -12.29 3.71
C GLY A 39 -14.76 -11.89 2.24
N GLU A 40 -13.64 -11.37 1.72
CA GLU A 40 -13.50 -11.01 0.32
C GLU A 40 -12.31 -11.69 -0.35
N ILE A 41 -12.51 -12.15 -1.58
CA ILE A 41 -11.50 -12.80 -2.42
C ILE A 41 -11.53 -12.26 -3.84
N ILE A 42 -10.37 -12.34 -4.50
CA ILE A 42 -10.21 -12.07 -5.94
C ILE A 42 -9.87 -13.38 -6.62
N VAL A 43 -10.59 -13.71 -7.69
CA VAL A 43 -10.41 -14.95 -8.46
C VAL A 43 -10.10 -14.61 -9.91
N LYS A 44 -9.06 -15.21 -10.47
CA LYS A 44 -8.78 -15.19 -11.91
C LYS A 44 -9.09 -16.55 -12.51
N LEU A 45 -9.84 -16.54 -13.59
CA LEU A 45 -10.13 -17.74 -14.36
C LEU A 45 -9.10 -17.92 -15.49
N ARG A 46 -8.79 -19.17 -15.85
CA ARG A 46 -7.87 -19.50 -16.94
C ARG A 46 -8.41 -18.97 -18.27
N SER A 47 -7.52 -18.45 -19.12
CA SER A 47 -7.89 -17.83 -20.40
C SER A 47 -8.55 -18.78 -21.42
N LYS A 48 -8.53 -20.09 -21.16
CA LYS A 48 -9.28 -21.10 -21.95
C LYS A 48 -10.77 -21.15 -21.63
N SER A 49 -11.19 -20.51 -20.54
CA SER A 49 -12.60 -20.40 -20.16
C SER A 49 -13.28 -19.44 -21.11
N LYS A 50 -14.08 -19.97 -22.05
CA LYS A 50 -14.95 -19.15 -22.90
C LYS A 50 -15.93 -18.39 -22.01
N SER A 51 -16.48 -17.29 -22.49
CA SER A 51 -17.42 -16.44 -21.71
C SER A 51 -18.55 -17.21 -21.02
N MET A 52 -19.06 -18.27 -21.66
CA MET A 52 -20.05 -19.18 -21.07
C MET A 52 -19.53 -19.97 -19.87
N GLN A 53 -18.24 -20.36 -19.85
CA GLN A 53 -17.65 -21.08 -18.71
C GLN A 53 -17.40 -20.14 -17.54
N ALA A 54 -16.98 -18.91 -17.81
CA ALA A 54 -16.86 -17.87 -16.77
C ALA A 54 -18.22 -17.58 -16.12
N GLN A 55 -19.28 -17.43 -16.90
CA GLN A 55 -20.65 -17.26 -16.39
C GLN A 55 -21.12 -18.47 -15.60
N ALA A 56 -20.81 -19.70 -16.06
CA ALA A 56 -21.15 -20.93 -15.33
C ALA A 56 -20.39 -21.02 -14.00
N PHE A 57 -19.10 -20.66 -13.98
CA PHE A 57 -18.30 -20.60 -12.76
C PHE A 57 -18.88 -19.59 -11.76
N ILE A 58 -19.19 -18.37 -12.22
CA ILE A 58 -19.82 -17.34 -11.38
C ILE A 58 -21.16 -17.83 -10.85
N GLY A 59 -22.03 -18.37 -11.72
CA GLY A 59 -23.33 -18.91 -11.34
C GLY A 59 -23.21 -20.01 -10.28
N LYS A 60 -22.28 -20.93 -10.44
CA LYS A 60 -21.99 -22.00 -9.46
C LYS A 60 -21.49 -21.42 -8.13
N SER A 61 -20.57 -20.47 -8.16
CA SER A 61 -20.03 -19.83 -6.95
C SER A 61 -21.12 -19.11 -6.16
N VAL A 62 -22.04 -18.43 -6.85
CA VAL A 62 -23.18 -17.75 -6.21
C VAL A 62 -24.21 -18.77 -5.70
N ALA A 63 -24.61 -19.74 -6.52
CA ALA A 63 -25.71 -20.66 -6.18
C ALA A 63 -25.29 -21.71 -5.13
N GLU A 64 -24.11 -22.32 -5.27
CA GLU A 64 -23.69 -23.44 -4.43
C GLU A 64 -22.86 -23.00 -3.22
N LYS A 65 -22.03 -21.98 -3.37
CA LYS A 65 -21.16 -21.48 -2.29
C LYS A 65 -21.74 -20.29 -1.55
N GLY A 66 -22.85 -19.71 -2.03
CA GLY A 66 -23.52 -18.54 -1.43
C GLY A 66 -22.66 -17.28 -1.46
N MET A 67 -21.78 -17.17 -2.46
CA MET A 67 -20.95 -15.99 -2.66
C MET A 67 -21.75 -14.87 -3.35
N THR A 68 -21.34 -13.63 -3.17
CA THR A 68 -21.88 -12.47 -3.89
C THR A 68 -20.82 -11.92 -4.82
N LEU A 69 -21.11 -11.81 -6.12
CA LEU A 69 -20.23 -11.13 -7.08
C LEU A 69 -20.27 -9.63 -6.81
N LYS A 70 -19.13 -9.05 -6.48
CA LYS A 70 -18.96 -7.60 -6.23
C LYS A 70 -18.43 -6.84 -7.45
N GLY A 71 -17.72 -7.52 -8.33
CA GLY A 71 -17.14 -6.90 -9.52
C GLY A 71 -16.52 -7.89 -10.49
N THR A 72 -16.35 -7.45 -11.72
CA THR A 72 -15.71 -8.23 -12.79
C THR A 72 -14.81 -7.32 -13.62
N TRP A 73 -13.59 -7.77 -13.88
CA TRP A 73 -12.65 -7.15 -14.84
C TRP A 73 -12.54 -8.05 -16.07
N ASN A 74 -13.45 -7.82 -17.04
CA ASN A 74 -13.59 -8.67 -18.23
C ASN A 74 -12.28 -8.80 -19.01
N GLY A 75 -11.55 -7.69 -19.20
CA GLY A 75 -10.25 -7.68 -19.89
C GLY A 75 -9.15 -8.49 -19.19
N LEU A 76 -9.29 -8.73 -17.90
CA LEU A 76 -8.34 -9.51 -17.09
C LEU A 76 -8.87 -10.90 -16.73
N ASN A 77 -10.11 -11.23 -17.06
CA ASN A 77 -10.82 -12.46 -16.67
C ASN A 77 -10.77 -12.70 -15.14
N MET A 78 -10.93 -11.60 -14.38
CA MET A 78 -10.91 -11.61 -12.91
C MET A 78 -12.25 -11.21 -12.34
N HIS A 79 -12.55 -11.74 -11.15
CA HIS A 79 -13.81 -11.55 -10.45
C HIS A 79 -13.56 -11.31 -8.97
N HIS A 80 -14.28 -10.34 -8.40
CA HIS A 80 -14.26 -10.03 -6.97
C HIS A 80 -15.52 -10.59 -6.31
N PHE A 81 -15.37 -11.40 -5.27
CA PHE A 81 -16.47 -12.01 -4.54
C PHE A 81 -16.44 -11.64 -3.07
N ALA A 82 -17.62 -11.38 -2.51
CA ALA A 82 -17.84 -11.47 -1.08
C ALA A 82 -18.31 -12.91 -0.73
N LEU A 83 -17.74 -13.47 0.32
CA LEU A 83 -18.07 -14.79 0.82
C LEU A 83 -19.35 -14.74 1.66
N LYS A 84 -20.00 -15.88 1.83
CA LYS A 84 -21.10 -16.03 2.77
C LYS A 84 -20.63 -15.68 4.20
N ALA A 85 -21.51 -15.03 4.97
CA ALA A 85 -21.21 -14.66 6.36
C ALA A 85 -20.67 -15.85 7.17
N GLY A 86 -19.53 -15.64 7.84
CA GLY A 86 -18.85 -16.67 8.64
C GLY A 86 -17.96 -17.64 7.86
N ALA A 87 -17.86 -17.53 6.54
CA ALA A 87 -16.90 -18.33 5.76
C ALA A 87 -15.48 -17.79 5.95
N SER A 88 -14.48 -18.69 6.08
CA SER A 88 -13.07 -18.32 6.13
C SER A 88 -12.52 -18.06 4.74
N VAL A 89 -11.79 -16.95 4.60
CA VAL A 89 -11.09 -16.58 3.36
C VAL A 89 -10.06 -17.65 3.02
N GLU A 90 -9.25 -18.09 4.00
CA GLU A 90 -8.18 -19.06 3.80
C GLU A 90 -8.73 -20.44 3.39
N ALA A 91 -9.81 -20.89 4.05
CA ALA A 91 -10.43 -22.16 3.72
C ALA A 91 -11.02 -22.13 2.31
N THR A 92 -11.64 -21.01 1.93
CA THR A 92 -12.22 -20.84 0.59
C THR A 92 -11.11 -20.81 -0.47
N ILE A 93 -10.00 -20.11 -0.22
CA ILE A 93 -8.84 -20.10 -1.10
C ILE A 93 -8.27 -21.51 -1.28
N ALA A 94 -8.05 -22.24 -0.16
CA ALA A 94 -7.53 -23.61 -0.19
C ALA A 94 -8.43 -24.58 -0.99
N GLU A 95 -9.75 -24.36 -0.97
CA GLU A 95 -10.69 -25.12 -1.80
C GLU A 95 -10.61 -24.70 -3.28
N MET A 96 -10.72 -23.39 -3.56
CA MET A 96 -10.87 -22.88 -4.93
C MET A 96 -9.59 -22.98 -5.76
N GLN A 97 -8.40 -22.92 -5.16
CA GLN A 97 -7.12 -23.06 -5.88
C GLN A 97 -6.96 -24.40 -6.59
N ASN A 98 -7.75 -25.44 -6.20
CA ASN A 98 -7.75 -26.75 -6.83
C ASN A 98 -8.79 -26.87 -7.96
N ASP A 99 -9.61 -25.85 -8.20
CA ASP A 99 -10.57 -25.84 -9.29
C ASP A 99 -9.83 -25.70 -10.63
N PRO A 100 -10.09 -26.59 -11.62
CA PRO A 100 -9.38 -26.57 -12.91
C PRO A 100 -9.62 -25.29 -13.73
N ASP A 101 -10.72 -24.58 -13.48
CA ASP A 101 -11.03 -23.32 -14.15
C ASP A 101 -10.33 -22.10 -13.51
N VAL A 102 -9.82 -22.23 -12.29
CA VAL A 102 -9.16 -21.17 -11.54
C VAL A 102 -7.67 -21.12 -11.87
N GLU A 103 -7.18 -19.94 -12.27
CA GLU A 103 -5.76 -19.66 -12.46
C GLU A 103 -5.11 -19.30 -11.13
N PHE A 104 -5.73 -18.39 -10.38
CA PHE A 104 -5.41 -18.09 -8.99
C PHE A 104 -6.64 -17.59 -8.22
N VAL A 105 -6.54 -17.67 -6.92
CA VAL A 105 -7.47 -17.09 -5.95
C VAL A 105 -6.64 -16.52 -4.79
N GLU A 106 -6.99 -15.32 -4.33
CA GLU A 106 -6.23 -14.61 -3.29
C GLU A 106 -7.15 -13.74 -2.43
N PRO A 107 -6.69 -13.34 -1.22
CA PRO A 107 -7.42 -12.37 -0.39
C PRO A 107 -7.50 -11.01 -1.09
N ASN A 108 -8.53 -10.22 -0.76
CA ASN A 108 -8.57 -8.81 -1.09
C ASN A 108 -7.75 -8.02 -0.07
N TYR A 109 -6.43 -7.82 -0.32
CA TYR A 109 -5.52 -7.17 0.64
C TYR A 109 -5.86 -5.71 0.88
N ILE A 110 -5.49 -5.21 2.07
CA ILE A 110 -5.55 -3.78 2.42
C ILE A 110 -4.19 -3.14 2.15
N VAL A 111 -4.22 -1.96 1.57
CA VAL A 111 -3.07 -1.12 1.26
C VAL A 111 -3.26 0.27 1.87
N HIS A 112 -2.17 1.02 2.07
CA HIS A 112 -2.19 2.30 2.76
C HIS A 112 -1.37 3.36 2.02
N MET A 113 -1.73 4.64 2.18
CA MET A 113 -0.91 5.75 1.70
C MET A 113 0.50 5.70 2.30
N GLN A 114 1.50 6.15 1.55
CA GLN A 114 2.90 6.14 1.96
C GLN A 114 3.37 7.55 2.37
N SER A 115 2.74 8.10 3.43
CA SER A 115 3.11 9.37 4.06
C SER A 115 3.60 9.15 5.49
N THR A 116 4.52 9.98 5.96
CA THR A 116 4.93 10.03 7.38
C THR A 116 4.04 11.00 8.17
N GLY A 117 3.08 11.64 7.52
CA GLY A 117 2.15 12.60 8.08
C GLY A 117 2.38 14.04 7.61
N VAL A 118 1.45 14.91 7.96
CA VAL A 118 1.48 16.34 7.67
C VAL A 118 2.32 17.07 8.72
N GLU A 119 3.19 17.97 8.27
CA GLU A 119 4.04 18.77 9.14
C GLU A 119 3.32 20.07 9.53
N GLY A 120 2.86 20.15 10.76
CA GLY A 120 2.10 21.29 11.26
C GLY A 120 0.63 21.29 10.80
N THR A 121 -0.04 22.42 10.98
CA THR A 121 -1.42 22.61 10.50
C THR A 121 -1.41 23.26 9.14
N PRO A 122 -2.11 22.74 8.13
CA PRO A 122 -2.29 23.42 6.84
C PRO A 122 -2.90 24.81 7.05
N VAL A 123 -2.45 25.77 6.26
CA VAL A 123 -2.83 27.19 6.39
C VAL A 123 -3.45 27.73 5.09
N ALA A 124 -4.34 28.71 5.21
CA ALA A 124 -4.91 29.39 4.06
C ALA A 124 -3.83 30.26 3.36
N MET A 125 -3.93 30.42 2.03
CA MET A 125 -2.97 31.16 1.22
C MET A 125 -2.81 32.63 1.67
N GLU A 126 -3.83 33.25 2.22
CA GLU A 126 -3.78 34.63 2.72
C GLU A 126 -2.80 34.82 3.87
N THR A 127 -2.56 33.80 4.71
CA THR A 127 -1.59 33.84 5.82
C THR A 127 -0.16 33.63 5.35
N VAL A 128 0.04 33.04 4.19
CA VAL A 128 1.37 32.84 3.59
C VAL A 128 1.87 34.11 2.91
N HIS A 129 0.97 34.99 2.47
CA HIS A 129 1.32 36.22 1.72
C HIS A 129 2.01 37.28 2.60
N GLU A 130 1.82 37.24 3.92
CA GLU A 130 2.49 38.18 4.84
C GLU A 130 3.89 37.70 5.30
N GLN A 131 4.20 36.42 5.19
CA GLN A 131 5.48 35.88 5.68
C GLN A 131 6.59 35.78 4.66
N SER A 132 6.36 35.74 3.38
CA SER A 132 7.32 36.06 2.32
C SER A 132 6.80 35.82 0.91
N VAL A 133 6.89 36.82 0.06
CA VAL A 133 6.84 36.71 -1.41
C VAL A 133 7.97 35.78 -1.93
N ASN A 134 8.93 35.45 -1.08
CA ASN A 134 10.01 34.49 -1.33
C ASN A 134 9.60 33.01 -1.09
N ASP A 135 8.51 32.73 -0.36
CA ASP A 135 8.08 31.36 -0.07
C ASP A 135 7.07 30.81 -1.10
N VAL A 136 6.52 31.64 -1.96
CA VAL A 136 5.65 31.18 -3.06
C VAL A 136 6.48 30.61 -4.22
N SER A 137 7.76 30.98 -4.31
CA SER A 137 8.75 30.21 -5.08
C SER A 137 9.02 28.83 -4.49
N ALA A 138 8.51 28.53 -3.31
CA ALA A 138 8.63 27.27 -2.58
C ALA A 138 7.74 26.13 -3.12
N PHE A 139 6.87 26.39 -4.10
CA PHE A 139 6.17 25.31 -4.80
C PHE A 139 7.13 24.43 -5.60
N SER A 140 8.24 25.01 -5.96
CA SER A 140 9.37 24.35 -6.59
C SER A 140 10.56 24.20 -5.64
N GLN A 141 10.50 24.69 -4.42
CA GLN A 141 11.64 24.62 -3.50
C GLN A 141 11.68 23.27 -2.76
N THR A 142 12.12 22.35 -3.51
CA THR A 142 13.23 21.57 -3.03
C THR A 142 14.49 22.35 -3.40
N SER A 143 15.33 22.76 -2.46
CA SER A 143 16.65 23.33 -2.75
C SER A 143 17.56 22.31 -3.42
N ALA A 144 17.14 21.04 -3.48
CA ALA A 144 17.71 20.02 -4.34
C ALA A 144 17.28 20.29 -5.78
N PRO A 145 18.16 20.75 -6.65
CA PRO A 145 17.80 21.22 -7.97
C PRO A 145 17.42 20.04 -8.88
N ILE A 146 16.15 19.59 -8.83
CA ILE A 146 15.63 18.70 -9.89
C ILE A 146 15.65 19.42 -11.26
N GLY A 147 16.25 20.60 -11.31
CA GLY A 147 16.39 21.41 -12.50
C GLY A 147 15.16 22.26 -12.77
N GLU A 148 14.58 22.79 -11.73
CA GLU A 148 13.57 23.82 -11.81
C GLU A 148 14.15 25.01 -12.56
N SER A 149 13.81 25.16 -13.78
CA SER A 149 14.05 26.39 -14.49
C SER A 149 12.81 26.78 -15.26
N THR A 150 12.50 28.02 -15.10
CA THR A 150 11.51 28.84 -15.74
C THR A 150 11.38 28.71 -17.27
N GLY A 151 12.12 27.80 -17.91
CA GLY A 151 12.12 27.62 -19.34
C GLY A 151 11.25 26.52 -19.92
N TRP A 152 10.60 25.68 -19.08
CA TRP A 152 9.89 24.50 -19.60
C TRP A 152 8.51 24.82 -20.17
N THR A 153 7.81 25.71 -19.53
CA THR A 153 6.42 26.07 -19.89
C THR A 153 6.32 26.78 -21.23
N SER A 154 7.35 27.51 -21.62
CA SER A 154 7.33 28.28 -22.86
C SER A 154 7.50 27.43 -24.13
N GLN A 155 8.03 26.21 -24.04
CA GLN A 155 8.35 25.39 -25.20
C GLN A 155 7.23 24.42 -25.59
N THR A 156 6.22 24.21 -24.73
CA THR A 156 5.13 23.25 -24.94
C THR A 156 3.80 23.92 -25.28
N ALA A 157 3.78 25.20 -25.55
CA ALA A 157 2.59 25.94 -25.94
C ALA A 157 1.96 25.28 -27.21
N GLY A 158 0.65 24.96 -27.11
CA GLY A 158 -0.11 24.37 -28.24
C GLY A 158 -0.13 22.83 -28.27
N LEU A 159 0.62 22.12 -27.42
CA LEU A 159 0.50 20.67 -27.29
C LEU A 159 -0.69 20.30 -26.39
N ALA A 160 -1.35 19.17 -26.69
CA ALA A 160 -2.43 18.64 -25.87
C ALA A 160 -1.91 18.28 -24.47
N PRO A 161 -2.71 18.49 -23.42
CA PRO A 161 -2.35 18.09 -22.06
C PRO A 161 -2.13 16.58 -21.95
N SER A 162 -1.18 16.18 -21.08
CA SER A 162 -1.03 14.77 -20.70
C SER A 162 -1.89 14.47 -19.47
N VAL A 163 -2.53 13.29 -19.44
CA VAL A 163 -3.38 12.87 -18.33
C VAL A 163 -2.60 12.02 -17.33
N VAL A 164 -2.59 12.43 -16.07
CA VAL A 164 -2.06 11.68 -14.93
C VAL A 164 -3.23 11.22 -14.06
N ALA A 165 -3.42 9.93 -13.91
CA ALA A 165 -4.35 9.42 -12.92
C ALA A 165 -3.68 9.40 -11.54
N VAL A 166 -4.29 10.07 -10.59
CA VAL A 166 -3.91 10.05 -9.17
C VAL A 166 -4.82 9.06 -8.47
N ILE A 167 -4.30 7.86 -8.23
CA ILE A 167 -5.01 6.77 -7.57
C ILE A 167 -4.70 6.89 -6.08
N ASP A 168 -5.60 7.58 -5.32
CA ASP A 168 -5.28 8.09 -3.98
C ASP A 168 -6.55 8.36 -3.15
N THR A 169 -6.51 9.32 -2.20
CA THR A 169 -7.65 9.73 -1.33
C THR A 169 -8.64 10.66 -2.02
N GLY A 170 -8.38 11.10 -3.26
CA GLY A 170 -9.21 12.01 -4.03
C GLY A 170 -8.55 13.35 -4.34
N ILE A 171 -9.36 14.37 -4.63
CA ILE A 171 -8.91 15.76 -4.88
C ILE A 171 -9.97 16.74 -4.34
N ASP A 172 -9.54 17.93 -3.91
CA ASP A 172 -10.46 19.07 -3.75
C ASP A 172 -10.48 19.90 -5.04
N PRO A 173 -11.45 19.71 -5.93
CA PRO A 173 -11.51 20.41 -7.22
C PRO A 173 -11.73 21.92 -7.07
N ASN A 174 -12.17 22.39 -5.90
CA ASN A 174 -12.42 23.81 -5.61
C ASN A 174 -11.17 24.55 -5.15
N HIS A 175 -10.08 23.84 -4.86
CA HIS A 175 -8.81 24.50 -4.58
C HIS A 175 -8.39 25.36 -5.76
N THR A 176 -7.98 26.63 -5.51
CA THR A 176 -7.71 27.63 -6.57
C THR A 176 -6.74 27.14 -7.63
N VAL A 177 -5.73 26.35 -7.26
CA VAL A 177 -4.77 25.73 -8.20
C VAL A 177 -5.44 24.85 -9.23
N PHE A 178 -6.39 24.01 -8.82
CA PHE A 178 -7.08 23.09 -9.73
C PHE A 178 -8.19 23.79 -10.51
N ALA A 179 -8.99 24.58 -9.83
CA ALA A 179 -10.12 25.30 -10.43
C ALA A 179 -9.67 26.31 -11.49
N SER A 180 -8.65 27.14 -11.18
CA SER A 180 -8.22 28.23 -12.09
C SER A 180 -7.40 27.71 -13.27
N SER A 181 -6.64 26.64 -13.12
CA SER A 181 -5.82 26.07 -14.20
C SER A 181 -6.59 25.15 -15.13
N GLY A 182 -7.83 24.76 -14.78
CA GLY A 182 -8.59 23.70 -15.44
C GLY A 182 -7.83 22.37 -15.43
N ALA A 183 -7.08 22.11 -14.35
CA ALA A 183 -6.22 20.95 -14.25
C ALA A 183 -6.95 19.64 -14.01
N VAL A 184 -8.20 19.67 -13.53
CA VAL A 184 -8.99 18.46 -13.35
C VAL A 184 -9.37 17.88 -14.72
N TRP A 185 -9.13 16.60 -14.88
CA TRP A 185 -9.51 15.86 -16.09
C TRP A 185 -11.04 15.81 -16.24
N THR A 186 -11.50 15.81 -17.48
CA THR A 186 -12.91 15.71 -17.80
C THR A 186 -13.13 14.56 -18.77
N ASN A 187 -14.03 13.63 -18.41
CA ASN A 187 -14.57 12.64 -19.33
C ASN A 187 -15.52 13.36 -20.29
N THR A 188 -15.09 13.53 -21.54
CA THR A 188 -15.89 14.23 -22.57
C THR A 188 -17.00 13.36 -23.17
N HIS A 189 -17.06 12.09 -22.79
CA HIS A 189 -18.11 11.16 -23.23
C HIS A 189 -19.26 11.06 -22.21
N GLU A 190 -19.13 11.75 -21.07
CA GLU A 190 -20.11 11.80 -19.99
C GLU A 190 -20.75 13.17 -19.85
N THR A 191 -22.04 13.16 -19.48
CA THR A 191 -22.83 14.33 -19.11
C THR A 191 -23.53 14.04 -17.79
N VAL A 192 -23.63 15.01 -16.88
CA VAL A 192 -24.34 14.82 -15.60
C VAL A 192 -25.84 14.70 -15.85
N ASN A 193 -26.34 13.47 -16.05
CA ASN A 193 -27.73 13.17 -16.40
C ASN A 193 -28.30 11.93 -15.70
N GLY A 194 -27.49 11.23 -14.88
CA GLY A 194 -27.86 9.99 -14.20
C GLY A 194 -27.76 8.74 -15.06
N ILE A 195 -27.12 8.84 -16.24
CA ILE A 195 -26.92 7.75 -17.19
C ILE A 195 -25.42 7.56 -17.40
N ASP A 196 -24.97 6.32 -17.57
CA ASP A 196 -23.65 5.95 -18.02
C ASP A 196 -23.62 6.08 -19.56
N ASP A 197 -23.25 7.28 -20.05
CA ASP A 197 -23.36 7.65 -21.47
C ASP A 197 -22.31 6.91 -22.33
N ASP A 198 -21.15 6.57 -21.77
CA ASP A 198 -20.08 5.85 -22.49
C ASP A 198 -20.05 4.33 -22.22
N ASN A 199 -20.97 3.82 -21.40
CA ASN A 199 -21.13 2.42 -21.04
C ASN A 199 -19.86 1.80 -20.43
N ASN A 200 -19.12 2.59 -19.64
CA ASN A 200 -17.91 2.14 -18.94
C ASN A 200 -18.20 1.49 -17.57
N GLY A 201 -19.45 1.58 -17.07
CA GLY A 201 -19.92 1.06 -15.79
C GLY A 201 -19.93 2.09 -14.65
N TYR A 202 -19.68 3.38 -14.95
CA TYR A 202 -19.56 4.47 -13.98
C TYR A 202 -20.44 5.65 -14.38
N ILE A 203 -21.59 5.82 -13.72
CA ILE A 203 -22.60 6.85 -14.06
C ILE A 203 -22.07 8.24 -13.71
N ASP A 204 -22.15 9.17 -14.67
CA ASP A 204 -21.75 10.57 -14.51
C ASP A 204 -20.30 10.76 -14.04
N ASP A 205 -19.35 9.94 -14.46
CA ASP A 205 -17.95 9.99 -14.05
C ASP A 205 -17.14 11.12 -14.71
N VAL A 206 -17.76 12.28 -14.83
CA VAL A 206 -17.24 13.45 -15.56
C VAL A 206 -15.83 13.88 -15.07
N HIS A 207 -15.56 13.73 -13.78
CA HIS A 207 -14.28 14.16 -13.19
C HIS A 207 -13.56 13.04 -12.42
N GLY A 208 -13.63 11.81 -12.91
CA GLY A 208 -13.06 10.64 -12.24
C GLY A 208 -14.06 9.93 -11.33
N TRP A 209 -13.59 9.06 -10.44
CA TRP A 209 -14.46 8.17 -9.67
C TRP A 209 -14.01 7.95 -8.24
N ASN A 210 -14.99 7.77 -7.36
CA ASN A 210 -14.80 7.35 -5.98
C ASN A 210 -15.16 5.87 -5.83
N PHE A 211 -14.15 4.99 -5.78
CA PHE A 211 -14.32 3.55 -5.63
C PHE A 211 -14.72 3.15 -4.21
N VAL A 212 -14.41 3.97 -3.20
CA VAL A 212 -14.80 3.72 -1.80
C VAL A 212 -16.30 3.82 -1.63
N ALA A 213 -16.89 4.92 -2.14
CA ALA A 213 -18.32 5.19 -2.05
C ALA A 213 -19.11 4.72 -3.28
N ASN A 214 -18.42 4.22 -4.33
CA ASN A 214 -18.98 3.90 -5.64
C ASN A 214 -19.83 5.07 -6.20
N SER A 215 -19.21 6.24 -6.36
CA SER A 215 -19.88 7.48 -6.78
C SER A 215 -18.98 8.36 -7.66
N ASN A 216 -19.59 9.28 -8.39
CA ASN A 216 -18.92 10.27 -9.25
C ASN A 216 -18.28 11.45 -8.50
N SER A 217 -18.14 11.37 -7.19
CA SER A 217 -17.52 12.43 -6.38
C SER A 217 -16.22 11.93 -5.73
N PRO A 218 -15.07 12.05 -6.41
CA PRO A 218 -13.76 11.70 -5.85
C PRO A 218 -13.20 12.81 -4.96
N PHE A 219 -14.03 13.42 -4.10
CA PHE A 219 -13.63 14.46 -3.17
C PHE A 219 -12.65 13.90 -2.13
N ASP A 220 -11.60 14.68 -1.84
CA ASP A 220 -10.55 14.32 -0.89
C ASP A 220 -10.98 14.69 0.54
N ASP A 221 -11.22 13.68 1.36
CA ASP A 221 -11.60 13.79 2.77
C ASP A 221 -10.45 13.49 3.76
N ASP A 222 -9.23 13.30 3.24
CA ASP A 222 -7.99 13.11 4.00
C ASP A 222 -7.00 14.27 3.77
N GLY A 223 -6.72 14.60 2.51
CA GLY A 223 -5.80 15.64 2.06
C GLY A 223 -4.57 15.12 1.32
N HIS A 224 -4.27 13.82 1.39
CA HIS A 224 -3.09 13.25 0.77
C HIS A 224 -3.14 13.32 -0.76
N GLY A 225 -4.25 12.96 -1.40
CA GLY A 225 -4.42 13.01 -2.85
C GLY A 225 -4.37 14.43 -3.42
N SER A 226 -4.95 15.42 -2.71
CA SER A 226 -4.81 16.84 -3.06
C SER A 226 -3.36 17.30 -2.99
N HIS A 227 -2.62 16.90 -1.95
CA HIS A 227 -1.21 17.24 -1.80
C HIS A 227 -0.36 16.64 -2.94
N VAL A 228 -0.55 15.36 -3.23
CA VAL A 228 0.09 14.66 -4.35
C VAL A 228 -0.22 15.31 -5.69
N SER A 229 -1.49 15.65 -5.94
CA SER A 229 -1.94 16.32 -7.18
C SER A 229 -1.29 17.69 -7.38
N GLY A 230 -1.14 18.45 -6.30
CA GLY A 230 -0.44 19.74 -6.32
C GLY A 230 1.03 19.59 -6.73
N ILE A 231 1.74 18.59 -6.20
CA ILE A 231 3.15 18.33 -6.57
C ILE A 231 3.27 18.00 -8.07
N ILE A 232 2.37 17.15 -8.62
CA ILE A 232 2.37 16.82 -10.05
C ILE A 232 2.25 18.07 -10.91
N LEU A 233 1.34 18.99 -10.56
CA LEU A 233 1.16 20.24 -11.27
C LEU A 233 2.35 21.18 -11.10
N GLY A 234 2.96 21.20 -9.91
CA GLY A 234 4.14 22.01 -9.60
C GLY A 234 5.34 21.72 -10.49
N VAL A 235 5.49 20.48 -10.98
CA VAL A 235 6.54 20.11 -11.95
C VAL A 235 6.31 20.78 -13.30
N SER A 236 5.06 21.07 -13.66
CA SER A 236 4.70 21.63 -14.98
C SER A 236 4.54 23.14 -15.01
N GLN A 237 4.44 23.78 -13.85
CA GLN A 237 4.08 25.18 -13.74
C GLN A 237 4.90 25.89 -12.66
N ASP A 238 5.37 27.08 -12.98
CA ASP A 238 5.64 28.09 -11.97
C ASP A 238 4.29 28.56 -11.46
N ILE A 239 3.84 28.00 -10.34
CA ILE A 239 2.52 28.31 -9.74
C ILE A 239 2.65 29.64 -8.97
N THR A 240 3.14 30.65 -9.63
CA THR A 240 2.93 32.02 -9.17
C THR A 240 1.52 32.45 -9.58
N ALA A 241 0.77 33.05 -8.66
CA ALA A 241 -0.61 33.50 -8.86
C ALA A 241 -0.87 34.38 -10.10
N ALA A 242 0.17 34.77 -10.82
CA ALA A 242 0.11 35.66 -11.98
C ALA A 242 0.04 34.95 -13.34
N SER A 243 0.26 33.64 -13.43
CA SER A 243 0.35 32.95 -14.72
C SER A 243 -0.30 31.56 -14.77
N LEU A 244 -1.56 31.46 -14.32
CA LEU A 244 -2.37 30.24 -14.50
C LEU A 244 -2.68 30.07 -15.99
N GLN A 245 -1.69 29.59 -16.75
CA GLN A 245 -1.91 29.09 -18.11
C GLN A 245 -2.68 27.78 -18.03
N PRO A 246 -3.42 27.41 -19.11
CA PRO A 246 -4.07 26.10 -19.14
C PRO A 246 -3.09 25.00 -18.79
N ALA A 247 -3.39 24.16 -17.80
CA ALA A 247 -2.48 23.16 -17.28
C ALA A 247 -1.95 22.23 -18.38
N ALA A 248 -0.63 22.05 -18.39
CA ALA A 248 0.02 21.09 -19.28
C ALA A 248 -0.31 19.64 -18.92
N ILE A 249 -0.76 19.44 -17.72
CA ILE A 249 -1.14 18.14 -17.16
C ILE A 249 -2.61 18.22 -16.72
N ARG A 250 -3.36 17.15 -16.95
CA ARG A 250 -4.70 16.94 -16.40
C ARG A 250 -4.64 15.85 -15.33
N ILE A 251 -5.16 16.15 -14.16
CA ILE A 251 -5.29 15.20 -13.05
C ILE A 251 -6.62 14.47 -13.19
N MET A 252 -6.58 13.15 -13.33
CA MET A 252 -7.73 12.26 -13.23
C MET A 252 -7.78 11.71 -11.80
N PRO A 253 -8.63 12.23 -10.92
CA PRO A 253 -8.68 11.79 -9.54
C PRO A 253 -9.46 10.49 -9.43
N LEU A 254 -8.84 9.49 -8.80
CA LEU A 254 -9.42 8.16 -8.59
C LEU A 254 -9.29 7.82 -7.10
N LYS A 255 -10.37 8.11 -6.36
CA LYS A 255 -10.41 7.88 -4.91
C LYS A 255 -10.66 6.41 -4.63
N PHE A 256 -9.63 5.69 -4.18
CA PHE A 256 -9.73 4.31 -3.70
C PHE A 256 -9.27 4.16 -2.24
N LEU A 257 -8.59 5.18 -1.71
CA LEU A 257 -8.26 5.30 -0.29
C LEU A 257 -9.36 6.10 0.42
N ASP A 258 -9.77 5.63 1.58
CA ASP A 258 -10.73 6.30 2.45
C ASP A 258 -10.11 7.46 3.23
N SER A 259 -10.89 8.10 4.10
CA SER A 259 -10.44 9.22 4.96
C SER A 259 -9.38 8.83 6.01
N THR A 260 -8.97 7.58 6.07
CA THR A 260 -7.86 7.08 6.90
C THR A 260 -6.63 6.72 6.08
N GLY A 261 -6.66 6.96 4.76
CA GLY A 261 -5.61 6.60 3.83
C GLY A 261 -5.51 5.09 3.57
N SER A 262 -6.60 4.34 3.79
CA SER A 262 -6.65 2.89 3.61
C SER A 262 -7.54 2.51 2.42
N GLY A 263 -7.16 1.50 1.66
CA GLY A 263 -7.95 1.01 0.53
C GLY A 263 -7.72 -0.47 0.26
N SER A 264 -8.52 -1.03 -0.64
CA SER A 264 -8.45 -2.45 -0.99
C SER A 264 -7.72 -2.70 -2.31
N THR A 265 -7.09 -3.87 -2.46
CA THR A 265 -6.48 -4.30 -3.73
C THR A 265 -7.52 -4.33 -4.85
N SER A 266 -8.76 -4.76 -4.57
CA SER A 266 -9.82 -4.79 -5.60
C SER A 266 -10.15 -3.40 -6.14
N ASP A 267 -10.16 -2.38 -5.27
CA ASP A 267 -10.44 -1.01 -5.70
C ASP A 267 -9.23 -0.38 -6.40
N ALA A 268 -8.00 -0.70 -5.97
CA ALA A 268 -6.80 -0.33 -6.71
C ALA A 268 -6.79 -0.91 -8.14
N VAL A 269 -7.15 -2.20 -8.31
CA VAL A 269 -7.28 -2.84 -9.63
C VAL A 269 -8.34 -2.16 -10.49
N LYS A 270 -9.52 -1.81 -9.92
CA LYS A 270 -10.56 -1.05 -10.63
C LYS A 270 -10.04 0.32 -11.08
N ALA A 271 -9.37 1.04 -10.18
CA ALA A 271 -8.83 2.37 -10.47
C ALA A 271 -7.76 2.34 -11.58
N ILE A 272 -6.84 1.37 -11.55
CA ILE A 272 -5.84 1.18 -12.60
C ILE A 272 -6.52 0.87 -13.95
N TYR A 273 -7.48 -0.05 -13.96
CA TYR A 273 -8.21 -0.44 -15.17
C TYR A 273 -9.01 0.73 -15.74
N TYR A 274 -9.73 1.46 -14.87
CA TYR A 274 -10.44 2.68 -15.24
C TYR A 274 -9.52 3.73 -15.86
N ALA A 275 -8.40 4.04 -15.19
CA ALA A 275 -7.44 5.04 -15.64
C ALA A 275 -6.89 4.75 -17.04
N VAL A 276 -6.49 3.50 -17.27
CA VAL A 276 -5.94 3.06 -18.57
C VAL A 276 -6.97 3.19 -19.68
N ASN A 277 -8.22 2.75 -19.43
CA ASN A 277 -9.29 2.78 -20.44
C ASN A 277 -9.77 4.21 -20.73
N ASN A 278 -9.68 5.11 -19.76
CA ASN A 278 -10.01 6.52 -19.91
C ASN A 278 -8.82 7.39 -20.35
N GLY A 279 -7.76 6.77 -20.87
CA GLY A 279 -6.69 7.44 -21.60
C GLY A 279 -5.60 8.08 -20.75
N ALA A 280 -5.50 7.77 -19.45
CA ALA A 280 -4.36 8.17 -18.63
C ALA A 280 -3.04 7.69 -19.25
N LYS A 281 -2.01 8.53 -19.16
CA LYS A 281 -0.67 8.23 -19.68
C LYS A 281 0.31 7.88 -18.55
N VAL A 282 0.02 8.34 -17.35
CA VAL A 282 0.80 8.09 -16.15
C VAL A 282 -0.15 7.75 -15.02
N LEU A 283 0.19 6.74 -14.23
CA LEU A 283 -0.51 6.38 -13.00
C LEU A 283 0.39 6.72 -11.82
N ASN A 284 -0.06 7.63 -10.97
CA ASN A 284 0.61 7.97 -9.72
C ASN A 284 0.05 7.11 -8.59
N ASN A 285 0.92 6.36 -7.92
CA ASN A 285 0.56 5.42 -6.87
C ASN A 285 1.40 5.72 -5.62
N SER A 286 0.92 6.68 -4.84
CA SER A 286 1.57 7.12 -3.60
C SER A 286 1.11 6.30 -2.38
N TRP A 287 0.96 4.99 -2.57
CA TRP A 287 0.48 4.03 -1.58
C TRP A 287 1.22 2.70 -1.71
N GLY A 288 1.08 1.86 -0.70
CA GLY A 288 1.69 0.53 -0.69
C GLY A 288 1.31 -0.28 0.54
N GLY A 289 1.93 -1.44 0.70
CA GLY A 289 1.61 -2.40 1.74
C GLY A 289 0.82 -3.58 1.17
N GLY A 290 0.20 -4.34 2.06
CA GLY A 290 -0.43 -5.61 1.68
C GLY A 290 0.59 -6.68 1.29
N GLY A 291 0.09 -7.87 0.97
CA GLY A 291 0.88 -8.98 0.44
C GLY A 291 1.10 -8.88 -1.07
N PHE A 292 1.87 -9.80 -1.60
CA PHE A 292 1.95 -10.00 -3.04
C PHE A 292 0.56 -10.35 -3.58
N SER A 293 0.07 -9.56 -4.53
CA SER A 293 -1.21 -9.80 -5.20
C SER A 293 -1.00 -10.05 -6.69
N ASN A 294 -1.45 -11.21 -7.17
CA ASN A 294 -1.45 -11.51 -8.60
C ASN A 294 -2.44 -10.61 -9.36
N ALA A 295 -3.56 -10.24 -8.74
CA ALA A 295 -4.53 -9.34 -9.35
C ALA A 295 -3.93 -7.96 -9.60
N LEU A 296 -3.21 -7.41 -8.63
CA LEU A 296 -2.53 -6.13 -8.78
C LEU A 296 -1.40 -6.21 -9.83
N LEU A 297 -0.62 -7.30 -9.83
CA LEU A 297 0.38 -7.54 -10.87
C LEU A 297 -0.24 -7.55 -12.27
N GLN A 298 -1.39 -8.22 -12.46
CA GLN A 298 -2.11 -8.26 -13.74
C GLN A 298 -2.59 -6.87 -14.17
N ALA A 299 -3.08 -6.05 -13.23
CA ALA A 299 -3.51 -4.68 -13.53
C ALA A 299 -2.32 -3.78 -13.92
N ILE A 300 -1.16 -3.94 -13.28
CA ILE A 300 0.06 -3.21 -13.65
C ILE A 300 0.57 -3.68 -15.02
N ALA A 301 0.56 -4.98 -15.30
CA ALA A 301 0.90 -5.52 -16.61
C ALA A 301 -0.07 -5.01 -17.71
N TYR A 302 -1.37 -4.88 -17.39
CA TYR A 302 -2.35 -4.26 -18.28
C TYR A 302 -1.97 -2.82 -18.64
N SER A 303 -1.50 -2.03 -17.68
CA SER A 303 -1.00 -0.66 -17.93
C SER A 303 0.23 -0.66 -18.85
N TYR A 304 1.12 -1.66 -18.70
CA TYR A 304 2.27 -1.85 -19.60
C TYR A 304 1.85 -2.11 -21.02
N ASP A 305 0.92 -3.04 -21.26
CA ASP A 305 0.42 -3.40 -22.58
C ASP A 305 -0.21 -2.19 -23.29
N HIS A 306 -0.77 -1.25 -22.51
CA HIS A 306 -1.35 0.02 -23.01
C HIS A 306 -0.36 1.18 -23.03
N LYS A 307 0.95 0.93 -22.82
CA LYS A 307 2.05 1.91 -22.90
C LYS A 307 1.99 3.01 -21.83
N VAL A 308 1.27 2.79 -20.75
CA VAL A 308 1.11 3.74 -19.64
C VAL A 308 2.28 3.61 -18.68
N VAL A 309 2.77 4.70 -18.12
CA VAL A 309 3.79 4.71 -17.05
C VAL A 309 3.12 4.41 -15.71
N PHE A 310 3.73 3.54 -14.90
CA PHE A 310 3.28 3.26 -13.53
C PHE A 310 4.35 3.73 -12.54
N VAL A 311 4.05 4.75 -11.72
CA VAL A 311 4.98 5.30 -10.73
C VAL A 311 4.50 4.93 -9.33
N ALA A 312 5.38 4.37 -8.50
CA ALA A 312 5.05 3.85 -7.18
C ALA A 312 6.01 4.32 -6.09
N ALA A 313 5.47 4.65 -4.92
CA ALA A 313 6.22 5.00 -3.73
C ALA A 313 6.94 3.77 -3.15
N ALA A 314 8.25 3.89 -2.86
CA ALA A 314 9.05 2.77 -2.36
C ALA A 314 8.65 2.31 -0.94
N GLY A 315 8.04 3.18 -0.14
CA GLY A 315 7.65 2.94 1.24
C GLY A 315 8.43 3.77 2.26
N ASN A 316 7.92 3.84 3.50
CA ASN A 316 8.42 4.75 4.54
C ASN A 316 8.83 4.04 5.84
N ALA A 317 9.27 2.79 5.74
CA ALA A 317 9.65 1.97 6.89
C ALA A 317 11.17 1.90 7.11
N SER A 318 11.98 2.72 6.40
CA SER A 318 13.46 2.62 6.40
C SER A 318 13.96 1.21 6.03
N SER A 319 13.18 0.45 5.27
CA SER A 319 13.38 -0.97 4.99
C SER A 319 14.10 -1.20 3.66
N ASN A 320 14.81 -2.32 3.57
CA ASN A 320 15.40 -2.77 2.32
C ASN A 320 14.38 -3.59 1.52
N ASN A 321 13.88 -3.03 0.43
CA ASN A 321 12.89 -3.67 -0.45
C ASN A 321 13.43 -4.90 -1.20
N ASP A 322 14.77 -5.04 -1.31
CA ASP A 322 15.38 -6.27 -1.85
C ASP A 322 15.23 -7.46 -0.89
N ALA A 323 15.08 -7.19 0.42
CA ALA A 323 14.93 -8.21 1.45
C ALA A 323 13.48 -8.34 1.96
N THR A 324 12.76 -7.23 2.01
CA THR A 324 11.37 -7.15 2.47
C THR A 324 10.57 -6.35 1.45
N PRO A 325 9.99 -7.02 0.45
CA PRO A 325 9.27 -6.37 -0.64
C PRO A 325 8.12 -5.49 -0.14
N THR A 326 7.90 -4.35 -0.81
CA THR A 326 6.78 -3.44 -0.60
C THR A 326 6.02 -3.31 -1.92
N TYR A 327 4.74 -3.68 -1.95
CA TYR A 327 3.92 -3.60 -3.17
C TYR A 327 3.05 -2.34 -3.17
N PRO A 328 2.87 -1.69 -4.37
CA PRO A 328 3.25 -2.14 -5.72
C PRO A 328 4.71 -1.89 -6.12
N ALA A 329 5.52 -1.18 -5.34
CA ALA A 329 6.87 -0.74 -5.72
C ALA A 329 7.82 -1.86 -6.16
N ASN A 330 7.63 -3.08 -5.66
CA ASN A 330 8.49 -4.23 -5.94
C ASN A 330 8.05 -5.11 -7.13
N TYR A 331 6.94 -4.78 -7.82
CA TYR A 331 6.62 -5.53 -9.04
C TYR A 331 7.62 -5.21 -10.15
N ASN A 332 8.20 -6.26 -10.73
CA ASN A 332 9.14 -6.11 -11.84
C ASN A 332 8.39 -6.04 -13.17
N VAL A 333 7.61 -4.99 -13.39
CA VAL A 333 6.96 -4.70 -14.67
C VAL A 333 7.74 -3.59 -15.39
N PRO A 334 8.00 -3.71 -16.71
CA PRO A 334 8.97 -2.83 -17.37
C PRO A 334 8.61 -1.33 -17.38
N ASN A 335 7.33 -0.96 -17.22
CA ASN A 335 6.87 0.43 -17.12
C ASN A 335 6.80 0.97 -15.68
N LEU A 336 7.08 0.14 -14.68
CA LEU A 336 6.99 0.56 -13.27
C LEU A 336 8.27 1.28 -12.84
N ILE A 337 8.10 2.43 -12.20
CA ILE A 337 9.17 3.22 -11.58
C ILE A 337 8.94 3.26 -10.08
N SER A 338 9.82 2.64 -9.30
CA SER A 338 9.82 2.68 -7.83
C SER A 338 10.66 3.86 -7.35
N VAL A 339 10.12 4.72 -6.49
CA VAL A 339 10.68 6.03 -6.14
C VAL A 339 11.01 6.11 -4.65
N ALA A 340 12.28 6.37 -4.34
CA ALA A 340 12.79 6.69 -3.01
C ALA A 340 12.73 8.19 -2.72
N ALA A 341 12.68 8.57 -1.44
CA ALA A 341 12.69 9.96 -1.01
C ALA A 341 14.11 10.46 -0.67
N THR A 342 14.44 11.65 -1.17
CA THR A 342 15.62 12.43 -0.77
C THR A 342 15.19 13.70 -0.02
N THR A 343 16.15 14.34 0.67
CA THR A 343 15.96 15.66 1.24
C THR A 343 16.17 16.74 0.19
N ASP A 344 15.89 17.99 0.55
CA ASP A 344 16.11 19.20 -0.23
C ASP A 344 17.60 19.48 -0.58
N THR A 345 18.53 18.88 0.16
CA THR A 345 19.98 19.02 -0.02
C THR A 345 20.63 17.77 -0.62
N ASP A 346 19.89 16.97 -1.38
CA ASP A 346 20.34 15.69 -1.93
C ASP A 346 20.75 14.63 -0.87
N GLY A 347 20.38 14.84 0.39
CA GLY A 347 20.52 13.87 1.46
C GLY A 347 19.51 12.71 1.31
N TRP A 348 19.74 11.64 2.03
CA TRP A 348 18.79 10.54 2.17
C TRP A 348 17.69 10.91 3.18
N ALA A 349 16.41 10.75 2.81
CA ALA A 349 15.32 10.87 3.77
C ALA A 349 15.27 9.60 4.63
N SER A 350 15.48 9.75 5.94
CA SER A 350 15.73 8.63 6.87
C SER A 350 14.61 7.59 6.92
N PHE A 351 13.38 8.00 6.69
CA PHE A 351 12.21 7.13 6.63
C PHE A 351 12.13 6.30 5.34
N SER A 352 12.77 6.75 4.24
CA SER A 352 12.57 6.13 2.92
C SER A 352 13.01 4.67 2.91
N ASN A 353 12.21 3.82 2.27
CA ASN A 353 12.66 2.50 1.87
C ASN A 353 13.69 2.62 0.73
N TYR A 354 14.58 1.64 0.66
CA TYR A 354 15.64 1.53 -0.34
C TYR A 354 15.72 0.10 -0.89
N GLY A 355 16.46 -0.09 -1.96
CA GLY A 355 16.71 -1.41 -2.56
C GLY A 355 17.58 -1.25 -3.80
N PRO A 356 18.90 -1.55 -3.72
CA PRO A 356 19.81 -1.43 -4.86
C PRO A 356 19.36 -2.15 -6.13
N SER A 357 18.48 -3.15 -6.01
CA SER A 357 17.94 -3.94 -7.12
C SER A 357 16.48 -3.61 -7.46
N THR A 358 15.68 -3.11 -6.52
CA THR A 358 14.23 -3.00 -6.64
C THR A 358 13.70 -1.57 -6.58
N VAL A 359 14.42 -0.65 -5.92
CA VAL A 359 14.06 0.77 -5.91
C VAL A 359 14.85 1.50 -6.98
N HIS A 360 14.18 2.21 -7.87
CA HIS A 360 14.80 2.63 -9.12
C HIS A 360 15.52 3.97 -9.04
N VAL A 361 14.87 5.02 -8.55
CA VAL A 361 15.34 6.41 -8.62
C VAL A 361 14.97 7.17 -7.36
N GLY A 362 15.73 8.22 -7.01
CA GLY A 362 15.39 9.15 -5.96
C GLY A 362 14.68 10.39 -6.47
N SER A 363 13.88 11.01 -5.60
CA SER A 363 13.24 12.30 -5.82
C SER A 363 13.02 12.99 -4.48
N PRO A 364 12.94 14.34 -4.41
CA PRO A 364 12.62 15.02 -3.17
C PRO A 364 11.31 14.55 -2.54
N GLY A 365 11.33 14.24 -1.25
CA GLY A 365 10.17 13.72 -0.54
C GLY A 365 10.13 14.09 0.95
N ASN A 366 11.04 14.98 1.39
CA ASN A 366 11.10 15.45 2.75
C ASN A 366 10.65 16.90 2.84
N SER A 367 9.64 17.17 3.67
CA SER A 367 9.09 18.52 3.93
C SER A 367 8.61 19.24 2.66
N ILE A 368 7.87 18.54 1.82
CA ILE A 368 7.36 19.05 0.55
C ILE A 368 6.11 19.87 0.78
N TYR A 369 6.11 21.11 0.29
CA TYR A 369 4.98 22.04 0.37
C TYR A 369 4.03 21.84 -0.80
N SER A 370 2.71 21.70 -0.54
CA SER A 370 1.72 21.51 -1.58
C SER A 370 0.30 21.84 -1.11
N THR A 371 -0.69 21.63 -1.98
CA THR A 371 -2.10 21.91 -1.76
C THR A 371 -2.76 20.94 -0.79
N PHE A 372 -3.72 21.43 0.00
CA PHE A 372 -4.62 20.66 0.83
C PHE A 372 -6.08 21.05 0.57
N PRO A 373 -7.07 20.20 0.91
CA PRO A 373 -8.48 20.57 0.80
C PRO A 373 -8.82 21.90 1.48
N ASN A 374 -9.92 22.51 1.05
CA ASN A 374 -10.41 23.81 1.54
C ASN A 374 -9.48 24.99 1.22
N ASN A 375 -8.83 24.93 0.05
CA ASN A 375 -7.90 25.96 -0.42
C ASN A 375 -6.71 26.19 0.53
N MET A 376 -6.28 25.14 1.22
CA MET A 376 -5.18 25.22 2.18
C MET A 376 -3.88 24.70 1.59
N TRP A 377 -2.78 25.01 2.28
CA TRP A 377 -1.41 24.67 1.90
C TRP A 377 -0.65 24.14 3.10
N GLY A 378 0.24 23.17 2.89
CA GLY A 378 1.01 22.59 3.98
C GLY A 378 2.15 21.73 3.51
N ARG A 379 2.96 21.27 4.47
CA ARG A 379 4.10 20.39 4.21
C ARG A 379 3.78 18.96 4.62
N ALA A 380 4.27 18.02 3.82
CA ALA A 380 4.23 16.61 4.15
C ALA A 380 5.54 15.93 3.73
N SER A 381 5.84 14.82 4.37
CA SER A 381 7.02 14.00 4.08
C SER A 381 6.62 12.57 3.76
N GLY A 382 7.36 11.94 2.84
CA GLY A 382 7.11 10.56 2.44
C GLY A 382 7.65 10.25 1.05
N THR A 383 7.78 8.97 0.73
CA THR A 383 7.96 8.54 -0.65
C THR A 383 6.74 8.86 -1.50
N SER A 384 5.56 9.08 -0.86
CA SER A 384 4.35 9.63 -1.46
C SER A 384 4.54 11.02 -2.06
N MET A 385 5.41 11.85 -1.48
CA MET A 385 5.72 13.19 -1.98
C MET A 385 6.82 13.15 -3.04
N ALA A 386 7.67 12.13 -3.01
CA ALA A 386 8.70 11.92 -4.03
C ALA A 386 8.13 11.39 -5.36
N THR A 387 7.14 10.51 -5.29
CA THR A 387 6.49 9.84 -6.43
C THR A 387 5.85 10.82 -7.42
N PRO A 388 5.08 11.83 -6.99
CA PRO A 388 4.42 12.77 -7.91
C PRO A 388 5.36 13.66 -8.71
N PHE A 389 6.56 13.96 -8.23
CA PHE A 389 7.58 14.64 -9.05
C PHE A 389 7.98 13.81 -10.28
N VAL A 390 8.13 12.49 -10.08
CA VAL A 390 8.44 11.56 -11.18
C VAL A 390 7.25 11.42 -12.13
N SER A 391 6.03 11.40 -11.59
CA SER A 391 4.80 11.33 -12.40
C SER A 391 4.60 12.60 -13.24
N GLY A 392 4.84 13.77 -12.69
CA GLY A 392 4.80 15.04 -13.41
C GLY A 392 5.85 15.11 -14.52
N LEU A 393 7.09 14.69 -14.24
CA LEU A 393 8.14 14.59 -15.25
C LEU A 393 7.75 13.64 -16.39
N ALA A 394 7.25 12.45 -16.07
CA ALA A 394 6.80 11.47 -17.06
C ALA A 394 5.69 12.04 -17.95
N ALA A 395 4.74 12.77 -17.36
CA ALA A 395 3.65 13.40 -18.09
C ALA A 395 4.16 14.48 -19.08
N LEU A 396 5.11 15.30 -18.66
CA LEU A 396 5.74 16.29 -19.54
C LEU A 396 6.52 15.65 -20.68
N MET A 397 7.26 14.57 -20.42
CA MET A 397 7.99 13.82 -21.44
C MET A 397 7.04 13.23 -22.51
N ILE A 398 5.92 12.64 -22.07
CA ILE A 398 4.89 12.11 -22.99
C ILE A 398 4.24 13.23 -23.78
N ARG A 399 4.02 14.40 -23.17
CA ARG A 399 3.49 15.57 -23.88
C ARG A 399 4.41 16.04 -24.99
N GLU A 400 5.73 16.04 -24.76
CA GLU A 400 6.75 16.37 -25.79
C GLU A 400 6.85 15.30 -26.89
N ALA A 401 6.67 14.03 -26.53
CA ALA A 401 6.75 12.88 -27.43
C ALA A 401 5.58 11.91 -27.21
N PRO A 402 4.38 12.20 -27.74
CA PRO A 402 3.14 11.46 -27.43
C PRO A 402 3.13 9.99 -27.83
N THR A 403 4.04 9.54 -28.69
CA THR A 403 4.17 8.15 -29.13
C THR A 403 5.04 7.30 -28.19
N MET A 404 5.67 7.94 -27.21
CA MET A 404 6.56 7.26 -26.26
C MET A 404 5.79 6.25 -25.40
N THR A 405 6.36 5.07 -25.20
CA THR A 405 5.81 4.04 -24.32
C THR A 405 6.26 4.26 -22.88
N GLY A 406 5.52 3.73 -21.90
CA GLY A 406 5.91 3.81 -20.49
C GLY A 406 7.30 3.24 -20.20
N TYR A 407 7.69 2.18 -20.91
CA TYR A 407 9.05 1.63 -20.84
C TYR A 407 10.12 2.62 -21.31
N GLN A 408 9.88 3.34 -22.40
CA GLN A 408 10.83 4.33 -22.92
C GLN A 408 10.94 5.54 -22.00
N VAL A 409 9.80 6.02 -21.48
CA VAL A 409 9.79 7.11 -20.49
C VAL A 409 10.64 6.74 -19.27
N LYS A 410 10.44 5.54 -18.69
CA LYS A 410 11.27 5.02 -17.59
C LYS A 410 12.75 5.03 -17.96
N SER A 411 13.10 4.52 -19.12
CA SER A 411 14.49 4.44 -19.57
C SER A 411 15.14 5.82 -19.70
N LEU A 412 14.42 6.81 -20.22
CA LEU A 412 14.94 8.17 -20.40
C LEU A 412 14.97 8.95 -19.09
N ILE A 413 14.06 8.73 -18.15
CA ILE A 413 14.16 9.29 -16.78
C ILE A 413 15.45 8.80 -16.12
N PHE A 414 15.78 7.51 -16.28
CA PHE A 414 17.01 6.95 -15.72
C PHE A 414 18.26 7.48 -16.39
N SER A 415 18.25 7.65 -17.74
CA SER A 415 19.39 8.18 -18.48
C SER A 415 19.60 9.70 -18.28
N GLY A 416 18.54 10.40 -17.87
CA GLY A 416 18.58 11.86 -17.65
C GLY A 416 18.74 12.25 -16.18
N GLY A 417 18.92 11.30 -15.25
CA GLY A 417 19.06 11.55 -13.83
C GLY A 417 20.43 12.17 -13.46
N SER A 418 20.52 12.66 -12.23
CA SER A 418 21.77 13.15 -11.64
C SER A 418 22.25 12.21 -10.54
N GLN A 419 23.48 11.73 -10.66
CA GLN A 419 24.11 10.90 -9.63
C GLN A 419 24.32 11.70 -8.35
N ILE A 420 23.86 11.15 -7.23
CA ILE A 420 24.06 11.74 -5.91
C ILE A 420 24.58 10.69 -4.92
N ALA A 421 25.51 11.11 -4.06
CA ALA A 421 26.22 10.20 -3.17
C ALA A 421 25.28 9.44 -2.20
N SER A 422 24.19 10.08 -1.76
CA SER A 422 23.21 9.50 -0.86
C SER A 422 22.45 8.30 -1.44
N LEU A 423 22.39 8.16 -2.77
CA LEU A 423 21.72 7.08 -3.49
C LEU A 423 22.66 5.95 -3.96
N ALA A 424 23.96 6.09 -3.80
CA ALA A 424 24.98 5.21 -4.39
C ALA A 424 24.80 3.71 -4.09
N SER A 425 24.24 3.36 -2.93
CA SER A 425 23.95 1.98 -2.52
C SER A 425 22.47 1.73 -2.17
N ARG A 426 21.57 2.60 -2.62
CA ARG A 426 20.17 2.60 -2.20
C ARG A 426 19.17 2.47 -3.33
N THR A 427 19.56 2.86 -4.56
CA THR A 427 18.70 2.73 -5.74
C THR A 427 19.45 2.10 -6.90
N THR A 428 18.70 1.53 -7.85
CA THR A 428 19.25 0.86 -9.04
C THR A 428 20.09 1.81 -9.89
N THR A 429 19.57 3.04 -10.13
CA THR A 429 20.26 4.05 -10.96
C THR A 429 21.32 4.81 -10.19
N LYS A 430 21.22 4.90 -8.86
CA LYS A 430 22.03 5.76 -7.98
C LYS A 430 21.80 7.25 -8.25
N GLU A 431 20.67 7.59 -8.87
CA GLU A 431 20.36 8.91 -9.39
C GLU A 431 19.08 9.47 -8.79
N ARG A 432 19.06 10.78 -8.65
CA ARG A 432 17.86 11.58 -8.47
C ARG A 432 17.39 12.06 -9.84
N ILE A 433 16.06 12.17 -10.03
CA ILE A 433 15.51 12.73 -11.26
C ILE A 433 16.11 14.12 -11.55
N TYR A 434 16.33 14.38 -12.84
CA TYR A 434 16.74 15.71 -13.30
C TYR A 434 15.97 16.08 -14.55
N VAL A 435 15.03 16.99 -14.40
CA VAL A 435 13.98 17.26 -15.37
C VAL A 435 14.50 17.82 -16.70
N PRO A 436 15.43 18.82 -16.73
CA PRO A 436 15.91 19.38 -17.99
C PRO A 436 16.56 18.35 -18.91
N ALA A 437 17.37 17.46 -18.35
CA ALA A 437 18.04 16.43 -19.14
C ALA A 437 17.03 15.38 -19.66
N ALA A 438 16.11 14.92 -18.82
CA ALA A 438 15.09 13.97 -19.22
C ALA A 438 14.17 14.52 -20.33
N LEU A 439 13.75 15.79 -20.23
CA LEU A 439 12.97 16.45 -21.28
C LEU A 439 13.77 16.65 -22.57
N THR A 440 15.05 17.00 -22.48
CA THR A 440 15.92 17.09 -23.66
C THR A 440 16.01 15.73 -24.36
N LEU A 441 16.20 14.65 -23.59
CA LEU A 441 16.22 13.30 -24.13
C LEU A 441 14.89 12.93 -24.78
N ALA A 442 13.75 13.30 -24.18
CA ALA A 442 12.43 13.04 -24.76
C ALA A 442 12.26 13.71 -26.14
N LYS A 443 12.77 14.95 -26.29
CA LYS A 443 12.72 15.70 -27.56
C LYS A 443 13.67 15.17 -28.64
N THR A 444 14.84 14.69 -28.25
CA THR A 444 15.92 14.38 -29.18
C THR A 444 16.06 12.90 -29.52
N THR A 445 15.48 12.01 -28.68
CA THR A 445 15.58 10.58 -28.90
C THR A 445 14.53 10.13 -29.91
N SER A 446 14.95 9.50 -31.00
CA SER A 446 14.05 8.82 -31.92
C SER A 446 13.41 7.63 -31.21
N VAL A 447 12.14 7.76 -30.86
CA VAL A 447 11.39 6.71 -30.16
C VAL A 447 10.72 5.78 -31.17
N SER A 448 11.01 4.49 -31.05
CA SER A 448 10.22 3.45 -31.70
C SER A 448 8.97 3.22 -30.84
N ALA A 449 7.79 3.08 -31.49
CA ALA A 449 6.57 2.72 -30.76
C ALA A 449 6.59 1.28 -30.20
N SER A 450 7.68 0.55 -30.38
CA SER A 450 7.88 -0.81 -29.87
C SER A 450 8.36 -0.80 -28.43
N GLN A 451 7.87 -1.75 -27.66
CA GLN A 451 8.36 -2.06 -26.31
C GLN A 451 8.69 -3.57 -26.23
N PRO A 452 9.58 -3.99 -25.31
CA PRO A 452 9.85 -5.41 -25.10
C PRO A 452 8.57 -6.20 -24.79
N SER A 453 8.51 -7.46 -25.20
CA SER A 453 7.44 -8.34 -24.73
C SER A 453 7.61 -8.61 -23.23
N TYR A 454 6.51 -8.62 -22.50
CA TYR A 454 6.48 -8.94 -21.08
C TYR A 454 5.48 -10.08 -20.85
N ASP A 455 5.94 -11.18 -20.29
CA ASP A 455 5.10 -12.31 -19.92
C ASP A 455 4.84 -12.28 -18.42
N VAL A 456 3.67 -11.76 -18.05
CA VAL A 456 3.25 -11.70 -16.63
C VAL A 456 3.15 -13.08 -15.99
N SER A 457 2.92 -14.14 -16.79
CA SER A 457 2.83 -15.51 -16.27
C SER A 457 4.17 -16.08 -15.85
N ALA A 458 5.27 -15.50 -16.33
CA ALA A 458 6.62 -15.87 -15.95
C ALA A 458 7.06 -15.27 -14.60
N TYR A 459 6.35 -14.24 -14.12
CA TYR A 459 6.63 -13.63 -12.82
C TYR A 459 6.30 -14.62 -11.69
N ARG A 460 7.18 -14.72 -10.72
CA ARG A 460 6.96 -15.50 -9.50
C ARG A 460 7.12 -14.58 -8.31
N ALA A 461 6.21 -14.72 -7.33
CA ALA A 461 6.38 -14.08 -6.03
C ALA A 461 7.73 -14.49 -5.43
N PRO A 462 8.43 -13.58 -4.73
CA PRO A 462 9.57 -13.94 -3.91
C PRO A 462 9.20 -15.08 -2.94
N ALA A 463 10.09 -16.02 -2.72
CA ALA A 463 9.84 -17.19 -1.86
C ALA A 463 9.44 -16.85 -0.41
N SER A 464 9.64 -15.61 0.02
CA SER A 464 9.25 -15.07 1.33
C SER A 464 7.82 -14.51 1.38
N ASP A 465 7.14 -14.39 0.23
CA ASP A 465 5.87 -13.63 0.13
C ASP A 465 4.75 -14.44 -0.55
N ASP A 466 4.94 -15.74 -0.77
CA ASP A 466 3.97 -16.60 -1.44
C ASP A 466 2.73 -16.95 -0.59
N GLY A 467 2.59 -16.35 0.60
CA GLY A 467 1.48 -16.59 1.53
C GLY A 467 1.45 -18.03 2.08
N SER A 468 2.36 -18.90 1.63
CA SER A 468 2.33 -20.32 1.99
C SER A 468 2.92 -20.60 3.38
N GLY A 469 3.52 -19.60 4.04
CA GLY A 469 4.15 -19.78 5.35
C GLY A 469 5.26 -20.85 5.37
N GLN A 470 5.70 -21.30 4.20
CA GLN A 470 6.86 -22.17 4.11
C GLN A 470 8.10 -21.30 4.35
N VAL A 471 8.60 -21.35 5.58
CA VAL A 471 10.01 -21.06 5.84
C VAL A 471 10.80 -21.88 4.80
N PRO A 472 11.68 -21.28 3.99
CA PRO A 472 12.47 -22.05 3.06
C PRO A 472 13.22 -23.10 3.89
N ALA A 473 12.73 -24.34 3.86
CA ALA A 473 13.51 -25.47 4.30
C ALA A 473 14.77 -25.39 3.47
N CYS A 474 15.88 -25.07 4.10
CA CYS A 474 17.18 -24.88 3.48
C CYS A 474 17.30 -25.81 2.27
N GLY A 475 17.49 -25.26 1.07
CA GLY A 475 17.60 -26.07 -0.15
C GLY A 475 18.66 -27.18 -0.05
N LEU A 476 19.60 -27.05 0.91
CA LEU A 476 20.51 -28.07 1.38
C LEU A 476 19.82 -29.33 1.98
N VAL A 477 18.67 -29.16 2.69
CA VAL A 477 17.95 -30.30 3.30
C VAL A 477 17.12 -31.02 2.23
N ALA A 478 16.47 -30.28 1.33
CA ALA A 478 15.73 -30.85 0.21
C ALA A 478 16.67 -31.60 -0.76
N LYS A 479 17.87 -31.05 -1.05
CA LYS A 479 18.88 -31.69 -1.84
C LYS A 479 19.46 -32.92 -1.14
N ALA A 480 19.71 -32.86 0.18
CA ALA A 480 20.21 -34.00 0.95
C ALA A 480 19.19 -35.17 1.03
N ILE A 481 17.88 -34.84 1.02
CA ILE A 481 16.82 -35.87 0.98
C ILE A 481 16.66 -36.46 -0.42
N SER A 482 16.82 -35.64 -1.49
CA SER A 482 16.84 -36.11 -2.88
C SER A 482 18.06 -37.00 -3.14
N ASP A 483 19.26 -36.55 -2.75
CA ASP A 483 20.50 -37.30 -2.93
C ASP A 483 20.55 -38.61 -2.11
N ALA A 484 19.79 -38.68 -1.00
CA ALA A 484 19.62 -39.90 -0.21
C ALA A 484 18.64 -40.92 -0.84
N LYS A 485 17.77 -40.49 -1.75
CA LYS A 485 16.83 -41.37 -2.48
C LYS A 485 17.44 -42.02 -3.70
N ASP A 486 18.42 -41.37 -4.35
CA ASP A 486 18.99 -41.83 -5.63
C ASP A 486 20.37 -42.50 -5.50
N GLY A 487 20.91 -42.60 -4.28
CA GLY A 487 22.23 -43.16 -4.00
C GLY A 487 22.24 -44.66 -3.61
N GLY A 488 22.01 -45.54 -4.55
CA GLY A 488 22.29 -46.97 -4.40
C GLY A 488 23.82 -47.28 -4.46
N GLY A 489 24.48 -47.32 -3.27
CA GLY A 489 25.85 -47.80 -3.15
C GLY A 489 26.15 -48.41 -1.76
N PRO A 490 26.98 -49.41 -1.60
CA PRO A 490 27.08 -50.23 -0.39
C PRO A 490 27.91 -49.57 0.71
N GLY A 491 27.22 -49.01 1.71
CA GLY A 491 27.85 -48.45 2.90
C GLY A 491 26.88 -48.44 4.09
N GLY A 492 27.24 -49.15 5.13
CA GLY A 492 26.41 -49.60 6.24
C GLY A 492 25.65 -48.54 7.05
N PRO A 493 24.66 -48.98 7.85
CA PRO A 493 23.60 -48.16 8.45
C PRO A 493 24.02 -47.23 9.59
N PHE A 494 25.29 -47.19 10.00
CA PHE A 494 25.74 -46.40 11.16
C PHE A 494 26.27 -44.99 10.82
N ARG A 495 26.58 -44.70 9.55
CA ARG A 495 27.03 -43.34 9.16
C ARG A 495 25.93 -42.30 9.13
N ASN A 496 24.71 -42.73 8.88
CA ASN A 496 23.54 -41.81 8.81
C ASN A 496 23.07 -41.36 10.18
N LEU A 497 23.24 -42.16 11.25
CA LEU A 497 22.84 -41.77 12.60
C LEU A 497 23.69 -40.64 13.19
N ALA A 498 25.00 -40.66 12.91
CA ALA A 498 25.91 -39.60 13.33
C ALA A 498 25.64 -38.27 12.62
N PHE A 499 25.28 -38.31 11.33
CA PHE A 499 24.91 -37.12 10.54
C PHE A 499 23.60 -36.48 11.04
N PHE A 500 22.58 -37.27 11.35
CA PHE A 500 21.34 -36.78 11.95
C PHE A 500 21.54 -36.25 13.37
N GLY A 501 22.45 -36.83 14.16
CA GLY A 501 22.81 -36.32 15.49
C GLY A 501 23.48 -34.96 15.44
N VAL A 502 24.42 -34.76 14.53
CA VAL A 502 25.12 -33.48 14.32
C VAL A 502 24.15 -32.40 13.76
N LEU A 503 23.26 -32.80 12.86
CA LEU A 503 22.25 -31.89 12.30
C LEU A 503 21.26 -31.42 13.39
N LEU A 504 20.80 -32.28 14.29
CA LEU A 504 19.96 -31.94 15.43
C LEU A 504 20.63 -30.99 16.42
N ILE A 505 21.94 -31.16 16.67
CA ILE A 505 22.72 -30.30 17.57
C ILE A 505 22.94 -28.92 16.95
N LEU A 506 23.10 -28.81 15.64
CA LEU A 506 23.34 -27.56 14.92
C LEU A 506 22.04 -26.75 14.67
N VAL A 507 20.91 -27.44 14.52
CA VAL A 507 19.61 -26.80 14.20
C VAL A 507 18.82 -26.43 15.46
N SER A 508 19.01 -27.15 16.58
CA SER A 508 18.27 -26.88 17.81
C SER A 508 18.47 -25.46 18.40
N PRO A 509 19.67 -24.85 18.40
CA PRO A 509 19.84 -23.47 18.87
C PRO A 509 19.15 -22.45 17.97
N ILE A 510 19.11 -22.72 16.65
CA ILE A 510 18.44 -21.85 15.67
C ILE A 510 16.92 -21.93 15.85
N LEU A 511 16.37 -23.13 16.04
CA LEU A 511 14.94 -23.31 16.33
C LEU A 511 14.51 -22.65 17.65
N VAL A 512 15.31 -22.78 18.70
CA VAL A 512 15.06 -22.14 19.99
C VAL A 512 15.17 -20.62 19.85
N SER A 513 16.15 -20.10 19.10
CA SER A 513 16.31 -18.67 18.83
C SER A 513 15.14 -18.09 18.03
N VAL A 514 14.65 -18.82 17.01
CA VAL A 514 13.47 -18.40 16.22
C VAL A 514 12.19 -18.43 17.07
N VAL A 515 12.01 -19.45 17.91
CA VAL A 515 10.83 -19.54 18.80
C VAL A 515 10.85 -18.44 19.88
N LEU A 516 12.02 -18.09 20.42
CA LEU A 516 12.17 -17.01 21.38
C LEU A 516 11.97 -15.63 20.72
N ARG A 517 12.49 -15.43 19.51
CA ARG A 517 12.32 -14.19 18.75
C ARG A 517 10.86 -13.94 18.35
N ASN A 518 10.15 -14.97 17.89
CA ASN A 518 8.72 -14.87 17.58
C ASN A 518 7.83 -14.63 18.82
N ARG A 519 8.32 -14.91 20.03
CA ARG A 519 7.60 -14.59 21.29
C ARG A 519 7.69 -13.10 21.65
N ASP A 520 8.74 -12.42 21.24
CA ASP A 520 8.93 -10.99 21.53
C ASP A 520 8.35 -10.08 20.44
N GLU A 521 8.26 -10.54 19.16
CA GLU A 521 7.69 -9.75 18.06
C GLU A 521 6.15 -9.66 18.09
N GLY A 522 5.46 -10.53 18.83
CA GLY A 522 3.99 -10.48 18.99
C GLY A 522 3.45 -9.35 19.86
N LYS A 523 4.30 -8.52 20.46
CA LYS A 523 3.86 -7.56 21.49
C LYS A 523 3.68 -6.12 21.04
N ASN A 524 4.01 -5.69 19.82
CA ASN A 524 3.93 -4.27 19.47
C ASN A 524 3.65 -3.96 18.00
N LYS A 525 2.41 -4.19 17.54
CA LYS A 525 1.89 -3.46 16.36
C LYS A 525 0.67 -2.65 16.79
N ARG A 526 0.91 -1.49 17.39
CA ARG A 526 -0.15 -0.52 17.71
C ARG A 526 -0.42 0.33 16.47
N ARG A 527 -1.70 0.45 16.06
CA ARG A 527 -2.14 1.27 14.90
C ARG A 527 -1.94 2.77 15.11
N HIS A 528 -1.88 3.23 16.36
CA HIS A 528 -1.79 4.65 16.72
C HIS A 528 -0.70 4.88 17.75
N THR A 529 0.04 5.96 17.57
CA THR A 529 0.96 6.47 18.59
C THR A 529 0.19 6.65 19.91
N ARG A 530 0.75 6.15 21.01
CA ARG A 530 0.16 6.23 22.33
C ARG A 530 0.96 7.21 23.19
N TYR A 531 0.25 8.01 23.93
CA TYR A 531 0.82 9.04 24.79
C TYR A 531 0.46 8.75 26.25
N GLU A 532 1.42 8.88 27.14
CA GLU A 532 1.16 8.77 28.57
C GLU A 532 0.47 10.03 29.06
N ILE A 533 -0.67 9.87 29.71
CA ILE A 533 -1.45 10.94 30.33
C ILE A 533 -1.94 10.46 31.70
N SER A 534 -2.29 11.41 32.56
CA SER A 534 -3.00 11.12 33.81
C SER A 534 -4.30 11.92 33.80
N SER A 535 -5.42 11.22 33.59
CA SER A 535 -6.73 11.86 33.45
C SER A 535 -7.80 11.01 34.11
N SER A 536 -8.78 11.65 34.75
CA SER A 536 -9.94 10.95 35.30
C SER A 536 -10.87 10.49 34.19
N VAL A 537 -11.49 9.33 34.38
CA VAL A 537 -12.52 8.81 33.50
C VAL A 537 -13.72 8.31 34.29
N THR A 538 -14.90 8.67 33.84
CA THR A 538 -16.17 8.06 34.26
C THR A 538 -16.64 7.14 33.15
N MET A 539 -17.01 5.92 33.49
CA MET A 539 -17.38 4.87 32.56
C MET A 539 -18.77 4.35 32.87
N LYS A 540 -19.60 4.16 31.84
CA LYS A 540 -20.89 3.47 31.94
C LYS A 540 -20.77 2.09 31.29
N PHE A 541 -20.95 1.03 32.09
CA PHE A 541 -20.91 -0.36 31.64
C PHE A 541 -22.21 -1.05 32.05
N GLY A 542 -23.13 -1.23 31.09
CA GLY A 542 -24.53 -1.56 31.36
C GLY A 542 -25.21 -0.47 32.20
N ASP A 543 -25.83 -0.84 33.31
CA ASP A 543 -26.48 0.09 34.24
C ASP A 543 -25.54 0.62 35.36
N ARG A 544 -24.27 0.21 35.34
CA ARG A 544 -23.30 0.61 36.36
C ARG A 544 -22.48 1.82 35.89
N GLU A 545 -22.30 2.78 36.77
CA GLU A 545 -21.37 3.89 36.61
C GLU A 545 -20.11 3.61 37.41
N LEU A 546 -18.96 3.70 36.77
CA LEU A 546 -17.65 3.32 37.30
C LEU A 546 -16.69 4.48 37.08
N THR A 547 -15.71 4.61 37.97
CA THR A 547 -14.64 5.62 37.86
C THR A 547 -13.29 4.93 37.69
N GLY A 548 -12.35 5.63 37.06
CA GLY A 548 -10.99 5.16 36.85
C GLY A 548 -10.04 6.27 36.45
N GLN A 549 -8.81 5.87 36.15
CA GLN A 549 -7.75 6.75 35.66
C GLN A 549 -7.29 6.28 34.29
N VAL A 550 -7.20 7.19 33.33
CA VAL A 550 -6.54 6.96 32.04
C VAL A 550 -5.05 7.13 32.24
N SER A 551 -4.28 6.09 31.93
CA SER A 551 -2.82 6.11 32.02
C SER A 551 -2.14 6.30 30.67
N SER A 552 -2.82 5.99 29.57
CA SER A 552 -2.36 6.35 28.22
C SER A 552 -3.52 6.44 27.23
N ILE A 553 -3.36 7.30 26.22
CA ILE A 553 -4.36 7.56 25.18
C ILE A 553 -3.73 7.57 23.79
N SER A 554 -4.53 7.18 22.80
CA SER A 554 -4.21 7.29 21.37
C SER A 554 -5.48 7.64 20.58
N MET A 555 -5.38 7.91 19.30
CA MET A 555 -6.54 8.13 18.42
C MET A 555 -7.49 6.92 18.33
N GLY A 556 -6.99 5.71 18.60
CA GLY A 556 -7.78 4.47 18.51
C GLY A 556 -8.22 3.89 19.84
N GLY A 557 -7.84 4.45 20.99
CA GLY A 557 -8.24 3.90 22.28
C GLY A 557 -7.44 4.41 23.47
N VAL A 558 -7.83 3.93 24.65
CA VAL A 558 -7.23 4.31 25.95
C VAL A 558 -6.82 3.10 26.77
N GLN A 559 -5.89 3.30 27.69
CA GLN A 559 -5.62 2.40 28.78
C GLN A 559 -6.21 3.00 30.06
N VAL A 560 -7.06 2.23 30.72
CA VAL A 560 -7.77 2.64 31.93
C VAL A 560 -7.36 1.75 33.11
N ASN A 561 -7.07 2.37 34.23
CA ASN A 561 -6.87 1.70 35.52
C ASN A 561 -8.13 1.92 36.38
N THR A 562 -8.74 0.83 36.83
CA THR A 562 -9.94 0.86 37.70
C THR A 562 -9.98 -0.40 38.55
N ASP A 563 -10.51 -0.31 39.77
CA ASP A 563 -10.75 -1.47 40.62
C ASP A 563 -12.05 -2.20 40.26
N ALA A 564 -12.83 -1.65 39.36
CA ALA A 564 -14.05 -2.29 38.88
C ALA A 564 -13.74 -3.33 37.78
N TRP A 565 -14.43 -4.47 37.84
CA TRP A 565 -14.30 -5.50 36.82
C TRP A 565 -15.06 -5.12 35.56
N LEU A 566 -14.33 -5.16 34.41
CA LEU A 566 -14.86 -4.99 33.06
C LEU A 566 -14.66 -6.29 32.27
N GLU A 567 -15.70 -6.75 31.63
CA GLU A 567 -15.65 -7.96 30.79
C GLU A 567 -14.96 -7.68 29.45
N ASN A 568 -14.05 -8.56 29.02
CA ASN A 568 -13.45 -8.48 27.70
C ASN A 568 -14.53 -8.65 26.62
N GLY A 569 -14.50 -7.78 25.60
CA GLY A 569 -15.54 -7.69 24.59
C GLY A 569 -16.72 -6.79 24.97
N GLY A 570 -16.83 -6.40 26.24
CA GLY A 570 -17.90 -5.53 26.71
C GLY A 570 -17.80 -4.10 26.17
N VAL A 571 -18.96 -3.50 25.88
CA VAL A 571 -19.04 -2.11 25.40
C VAL A 571 -19.13 -1.15 26.58
N VAL A 572 -18.32 -0.10 26.56
CA VAL A 572 -18.27 0.91 27.62
C VAL A 572 -18.37 2.32 27.02
N THR A 573 -19.23 3.15 27.58
CA THR A 573 -19.28 4.58 27.27
C THR A 573 -18.44 5.33 28.28
N MET A 574 -17.48 6.12 27.82
CA MET A 574 -16.50 6.81 28.66
C MET A 574 -16.61 8.31 28.53
N SER A 575 -16.57 9.00 29.66
CA SER A 575 -16.36 10.45 29.76
C SER A 575 -14.96 10.69 30.30
N ILE A 576 -14.04 11.13 29.44
CA ILE A 576 -12.63 11.30 29.74
C ILE A 576 -12.33 12.79 29.87
N ALA A 577 -11.80 13.21 31.02
CA ALA A 577 -11.36 14.60 31.21
C ALA A 577 -10.02 14.85 30.53
N SER A 578 -9.77 16.08 30.09
CA SER A 578 -8.43 16.50 29.65
C SER A 578 -7.43 16.45 30.82
N PRO A 579 -6.12 16.33 30.56
CA PRO A 579 -5.10 16.32 31.61
C PRO A 579 -5.10 17.55 32.53
N ASP A 580 -5.59 18.70 32.03
CA ASP A 580 -5.74 19.94 32.79
C ASP A 580 -7.16 20.13 33.40
N GLY A 581 -8.04 19.16 33.18
CA GLY A 581 -9.40 19.14 33.74
C GLY A 581 -10.40 20.14 33.13
N LYS A 582 -10.02 20.87 32.07
CA LYS A 582 -10.85 21.94 31.49
C LYS A 582 -11.84 21.47 30.43
N GLU A 583 -11.57 20.35 29.82
CA GLU A 583 -12.38 19.78 28.72
C GLU A 583 -12.72 18.32 29.06
N THR A 584 -13.84 17.83 28.54
CA THR A 584 -14.23 16.41 28.68
C THR A 584 -14.73 15.91 27.33
N ILE A 585 -14.26 14.74 26.91
CA ILE A 585 -14.77 14.04 25.74
C ILE A 585 -15.63 12.86 26.15
N SER A 586 -16.68 12.58 25.38
CA SER A 586 -17.48 11.38 25.53
C SER A 586 -17.26 10.46 24.32
N VAL A 587 -16.89 9.19 24.58
CA VAL A 587 -16.60 8.23 23.53
C VAL A 587 -17.03 6.83 23.94
N GLN A 588 -17.53 6.07 22.98
CA GLN A 588 -17.86 4.66 23.17
C GLN A 588 -16.70 3.79 22.72
N GLY A 589 -16.44 2.71 23.46
CA GLY A 589 -15.37 1.77 23.13
C GLY A 589 -15.67 0.37 23.58
N GLN A 590 -14.82 -0.57 23.15
CA GLN A 590 -14.90 -1.98 23.52
C GLN A 590 -13.65 -2.39 24.32
N VAL A 591 -13.84 -3.14 25.41
CA VAL A 591 -12.74 -3.70 26.18
C VAL A 591 -12.05 -4.79 25.35
N VAL A 592 -10.79 -4.57 24.96
CA VAL A 592 -10.07 -5.49 24.06
C VAL A 592 -9.02 -6.34 24.79
N TRP A 593 -8.58 -5.92 25.98
CA TRP A 593 -7.72 -6.74 26.85
C TRP A 593 -7.81 -6.26 28.30
N SER A 594 -7.45 -7.13 29.23
CA SER A 594 -7.33 -6.82 30.65
C SER A 594 -6.07 -7.45 31.23
N GLU A 595 -5.45 -6.78 32.21
CA GLU A 595 -4.30 -7.27 32.97
C GLU A 595 -4.59 -7.14 34.47
N GLU A 596 -4.44 -8.25 35.20
CA GLU A 596 -4.70 -8.36 36.65
C GLU A 596 -6.10 -7.86 37.09
N GLN A 597 -7.06 -7.76 36.17
CA GLN A 597 -8.41 -7.21 36.41
C GLN A 597 -8.42 -5.78 37.00
N LYS A 598 -7.36 -5.04 36.81
CA LYS A 598 -7.20 -3.64 37.26
C LYS A 598 -6.82 -2.70 36.14
N ARG A 599 -6.23 -3.22 35.06
CA ARG A 599 -5.78 -2.46 33.92
C ARG A 599 -6.46 -2.97 32.66
N TYR A 600 -7.10 -2.09 31.92
CA TYR A 600 -7.92 -2.44 30.76
C TYR A 600 -7.50 -1.61 29.54
N GLY A 601 -7.41 -2.27 28.38
CA GLY A 601 -7.34 -1.60 27.09
C GLY A 601 -8.72 -1.49 26.49
N VAL A 602 -9.14 -0.26 26.15
CA VAL A 602 -10.42 0.00 25.52
C VAL A 602 -10.16 0.60 24.15
N ALA A 603 -10.59 -0.08 23.08
CA ALA A 603 -10.57 0.44 21.71
C ALA A 603 -11.82 1.28 21.46
N PHE A 604 -11.66 2.44 20.84
CA PHE A 604 -12.81 3.29 20.48
C PHE A 604 -13.60 2.66 19.34
N SER A 605 -14.91 2.59 19.48
CA SER A 605 -15.79 1.96 18.48
C SER A 605 -16.12 2.92 17.33
N ASN A 606 -16.28 4.21 17.59
CA ASN A 606 -16.52 5.27 16.59
C ASN A 606 -16.16 6.63 17.24
N ALA A 607 -14.87 6.98 17.22
CA ALA A 607 -14.46 8.31 17.68
C ALA A 607 -14.76 9.35 16.60
N GLU A 608 -15.68 10.25 16.89
CA GLU A 608 -15.99 11.41 16.05
C GLU A 608 -14.75 12.30 15.86
N SER A 609 -14.74 13.08 14.79
CA SER A 609 -13.64 14.02 14.49
C SER A 609 -13.39 15.02 15.63
N SER A 610 -14.43 15.43 16.35
CA SER A 610 -14.37 16.26 17.57
C SER A 610 -13.54 15.62 18.68
N VAL A 611 -13.73 14.31 18.93
CA VAL A 611 -12.99 13.51 19.91
C VAL A 611 -11.54 13.37 19.50
N LYS A 612 -11.28 13.04 18.23
CA LYS A 612 -9.91 12.92 17.69
C LYS A 612 -9.15 14.24 17.78
N SER A 613 -9.80 15.37 17.46
CA SER A 613 -9.23 16.71 17.57
C SER A 613 -8.92 17.09 19.03
N ALA A 614 -9.76 16.73 19.98
CA ALA A 614 -9.49 16.94 21.39
C ALA A 614 -8.30 16.12 21.87
N ILE A 615 -8.20 14.84 21.50
CA ILE A 615 -7.07 13.98 21.83
C ILE A 615 -5.77 14.55 21.23
N ALA A 616 -5.81 15.02 19.98
CA ALA A 616 -4.65 15.65 19.34
C ALA A 616 -4.17 16.89 20.13
N ARG A 617 -5.10 17.76 20.58
CA ARG A 617 -4.75 18.91 21.43
C ARG A 617 -4.14 18.49 22.77
N TRP A 618 -4.71 17.47 23.43
CA TRP A 618 -4.23 17.01 24.73
C TRP A 618 -2.84 16.35 24.68
N THR A 619 -2.50 15.77 23.55
CA THR A 619 -1.23 15.07 23.33
C THR A 619 -0.18 15.92 22.61
N ALA A 620 -0.53 17.14 22.19
CA ALA A 620 0.39 18.08 21.56
C ALA A 620 1.56 18.40 22.51
N GLY A 621 2.78 18.08 22.08
CA GLY A 621 4.00 18.31 22.87
C GLY A 621 4.36 17.20 23.86
N LEU A 622 3.58 16.09 23.95
CA LEU A 622 3.93 14.92 24.75
C LEU A 622 4.82 13.96 23.97
N LEU A 623 5.76 13.33 24.66
CA LEU A 623 6.55 12.24 24.07
C LEU A 623 5.68 10.99 23.93
N SER A 624 5.80 10.29 22.80
CA SER A 624 5.12 9.01 22.56
C SER A 624 5.75 7.91 23.43
N SER A 625 4.93 7.07 24.02
CA SER A 625 5.35 5.92 24.85
C SER A 625 5.45 4.62 24.02
#